data_4c734e935d605bd0caf01bdeee5d46c7
#
_entry.id   4c734e935d605bd0caf01bdeee5d46c7
#
_cell.length_a   1.000
_cell.length_b   1.000
_cell.length_c   1.000
_cell.angle_alpha   90.00
_cell.angle_beta   90.00
_cell.angle_gamma   90.00
#
_symmetry.space_group_name_H-M   'P 1'
#
loop_
_entity.id
_entity.type
_entity.pdbx_description
1 polymer ?
#
loop_
_entity_poly.entity_id
_entity_poly.type
_entity_poly.pdbx_seq_one_letter_code
_entity_poly.pdbx_strand_id
1 'polypeptide(L)'
;MKTNFHTHTYRCGHAVGTERDYVAAAAQAGCELLGMSDHTPWPVPGVGMQAGELGDYVAELKQLRGEYAGKLELKIGLECEYWAENMNWLRDQIAEHGIDYIIMGSHFGNVRGERAYFGAVTDRDGLRSYLDHTVAGLETGMYSYLAHPELCLRAYPQWDKAAEDTCRQLARACRDLNVPVEYNLEGLRANRKGNHPGLGYPYRRFWDIAAEEGCIAAIGYDAHMPETLLDDTDFEMARRLIENELGMKRIETIF
;
A
#
# COMPACT_ATOMS: atom_id res chain seq x y z
N MET A 1 8.76 -15.90 1.50
CA MET A 1 7.83 -14.91 2.11
C MET A 1 6.94 -15.62 3.13
N LYS A 2 6.79 -15.06 4.35
CA LYS A 2 5.86 -15.61 5.35
C LYS A 2 4.54 -14.88 5.40
N THR A 3 4.57 -13.57 5.21
CA THR A 3 3.38 -12.71 5.29
C THR A 3 3.39 -11.67 4.19
N ASN A 4 2.21 -11.34 3.65
CA ASN A 4 1.99 -10.21 2.75
C ASN A 4 0.60 -9.65 2.97
N PHE A 5 0.46 -8.30 2.95
CA PHE A 5 -0.80 -7.60 3.20
C PHE A 5 -1.18 -6.65 2.07
N HIS A 6 -0.47 -6.69 0.91
CA HIS A 6 -0.74 -5.85 -0.23
C HIS A 6 -0.87 -6.68 -1.50
N THR A 7 -2.13 -6.95 -1.88
CA THR A 7 -2.47 -7.87 -2.99
C THR A 7 -3.77 -7.43 -3.64
N HIS A 8 -3.72 -7.25 -4.96
CA HIS A 8 -4.86 -6.87 -5.80
C HIS A 8 -5.42 -8.05 -6.57
N THR A 9 -6.56 -7.85 -7.21
CA THR A 9 -7.19 -8.80 -8.12
C THR A 9 -7.67 -8.08 -9.39
N TYR A 10 -8.20 -8.82 -10.35
CA TYR A 10 -8.79 -8.24 -11.56
C TYR A 10 -9.85 -7.15 -11.28
N ARG A 11 -10.42 -7.11 -10.07
CA ARG A 11 -11.47 -6.16 -9.69
C ARG A 11 -10.98 -4.72 -9.66
N CYS A 12 -9.70 -4.48 -9.40
CA CYS A 12 -9.14 -3.12 -9.47
C CYS A 12 -9.06 -2.58 -10.91
N GLY A 13 -9.27 -3.42 -11.92
CA GLY A 13 -9.27 -3.04 -13.33
C GLY A 13 -7.89 -2.95 -13.98
N HIS A 14 -6.81 -3.19 -13.23
CA HIS A 14 -5.43 -3.15 -13.75
C HIS A 14 -4.53 -4.30 -13.25
N ALA A 15 -5.02 -5.16 -12.37
CA ALA A 15 -4.41 -6.44 -12.05
C ALA A 15 -5.03 -7.57 -12.87
N VAL A 16 -4.37 -8.73 -12.89
CA VAL A 16 -4.88 -9.96 -13.49
C VAL A 16 -5.06 -11.04 -12.41
N GLY A 17 -5.91 -12.04 -12.69
CA GLY A 17 -6.16 -13.12 -11.75
C GLY A 17 -7.27 -12.83 -10.74
N THR A 18 -7.91 -13.90 -10.30
CA THR A 18 -8.99 -13.89 -9.32
C THR A 18 -8.42 -14.00 -7.89
N GLU A 19 -9.25 -13.77 -6.88
CA GLU A 19 -8.90 -14.00 -5.47
C GLU A 19 -8.34 -15.40 -5.27
N ARG A 20 -8.94 -16.40 -5.93
CA ARG A 20 -8.50 -17.80 -5.86
C ARG A 20 -7.11 -18.02 -6.44
N ASP A 21 -6.76 -17.34 -7.53
CA ASP A 21 -5.43 -17.46 -8.15
C ASP A 21 -4.34 -16.96 -7.20
N TYR A 22 -4.56 -15.82 -6.53
CA TYR A 22 -3.60 -15.28 -5.55
C TYR A 22 -3.49 -16.15 -4.29
N VAL A 23 -4.62 -16.63 -3.75
CA VAL A 23 -4.61 -17.52 -2.59
C VAL A 23 -3.88 -18.84 -2.91
N ALA A 24 -4.11 -19.40 -4.12
CA ALA A 24 -3.42 -20.59 -4.56
C ALA A 24 -1.91 -20.36 -4.73
N ALA A 25 -1.51 -19.25 -5.34
CA ALA A 25 -0.10 -18.88 -5.52
C ALA A 25 0.60 -18.67 -4.16
N ALA A 26 -0.03 -17.94 -3.23
CA ALA A 26 0.50 -17.73 -1.88
C ALA A 26 0.67 -19.05 -1.11
N ALA A 27 -0.33 -19.93 -1.18
CA ALA A 27 -0.24 -21.25 -0.55
C ALA A 27 0.86 -22.10 -1.18
N GLN A 28 1.04 -22.08 -2.50
CA GLN A 28 2.13 -22.75 -3.21
C GLN A 28 3.49 -22.21 -2.80
N ALA A 29 3.62 -20.89 -2.58
CA ALA A 29 4.84 -20.23 -2.11
C ALA A 29 5.14 -20.51 -0.62
N GLY A 30 4.26 -21.20 0.10
CA GLY A 30 4.40 -21.46 1.53
C GLY A 30 4.18 -20.22 2.41
N CYS A 31 3.38 -19.27 1.93
CA CYS A 31 2.95 -18.12 2.71
C CYS A 31 2.12 -18.59 3.92
N GLU A 32 2.41 -18.05 5.09
CA GLU A 32 1.70 -18.38 6.33
C GLU A 32 0.45 -17.52 6.52
N LEU A 33 0.54 -16.24 6.12
CA LEU A 33 -0.56 -15.28 6.22
C LEU A 33 -0.60 -14.38 4.98
N LEU A 34 -1.72 -14.41 4.27
CA LEU A 34 -2.02 -13.54 3.12
C LEU A 34 -3.13 -12.57 3.46
N GLY A 35 -2.88 -11.29 3.29
CA GLY A 35 -3.88 -10.25 3.25
C GLY A 35 -4.22 -9.90 1.80
N MET A 36 -5.48 -9.97 1.44
CA MET A 36 -6.02 -9.43 0.20
C MET A 36 -6.47 -8.01 0.46
N SER A 37 -6.03 -7.04 -0.35
CA SER A 37 -6.24 -5.62 -0.11
C SER A 37 -6.60 -4.85 -1.39
N ASP A 38 -7.53 -5.40 -2.15
CA ASP A 38 -7.92 -4.75 -3.40
C ASP A 38 -8.47 -3.34 -3.17
N HIS A 39 -8.43 -2.51 -4.21
CA HIS A 39 -8.86 -1.11 -4.11
C HIS A 39 -10.33 -0.99 -3.76
N THR A 40 -10.62 -0.14 -2.79
CA THR A 40 -11.98 0.17 -2.34
C THR A 40 -12.85 0.70 -3.48
N PRO A 41 -14.12 0.30 -3.58
CA PRO A 41 -15.07 0.85 -4.55
C PRO A 41 -15.50 2.28 -4.16
N TRP A 42 -14.56 3.22 -4.22
CA TRP A 42 -14.87 4.61 -3.92
C TRP A 42 -15.85 5.19 -4.95
N PRO A 43 -16.64 6.20 -4.55
CA PRO A 43 -17.48 6.94 -5.49
C PRO A 43 -16.66 7.85 -6.41
N VAL A 44 -15.49 7.36 -6.81
CA VAL A 44 -14.49 8.09 -7.56
C VAL A 44 -14.14 7.27 -8.81
N PRO A 45 -14.43 7.75 -10.01
CA PRO A 45 -14.19 6.98 -11.23
C PRO A 45 -12.71 6.64 -11.44
N GLY A 46 -12.44 5.40 -11.84
CA GLY A 46 -11.22 5.03 -12.56
C GLY A 46 -10.22 4.13 -11.84
N VAL A 47 -10.30 3.94 -10.53
CA VAL A 47 -9.44 2.99 -9.79
C VAL A 47 -10.26 2.31 -8.71
N GLY A 48 -10.27 0.97 -8.70
CA GLY A 48 -10.93 0.19 -7.68
C GLY A 48 -12.11 -0.65 -8.19
N MET A 49 -12.65 -1.45 -7.29
CA MET A 49 -13.83 -2.26 -7.56
C MET A 49 -15.01 -1.41 -8.00
N GLN A 50 -15.90 -1.97 -8.82
CA GLN A 50 -17.17 -1.33 -9.12
C GLN A 50 -18.05 -1.29 -7.86
N ALA A 51 -18.90 -0.25 -7.78
CA ALA A 51 -19.88 -0.17 -6.70
C ALA A 51 -20.77 -1.43 -6.73
N GLY A 52 -20.77 -2.20 -5.68
CA GLY A 52 -21.50 -3.48 -5.56
C GLY A 52 -20.63 -4.73 -5.64
N GLU A 53 -19.39 -4.65 -6.12
CA GLU A 53 -18.48 -5.81 -6.13
C GLU A 53 -17.87 -6.14 -4.76
N LEU A 54 -17.90 -5.21 -3.81
CA LEU A 54 -17.30 -5.43 -2.48
C LEU A 54 -17.91 -6.63 -1.76
N GLY A 55 -19.23 -6.80 -1.85
CA GLY A 55 -19.92 -7.95 -1.27
C GLY A 55 -19.44 -9.29 -1.88
N ASP A 56 -19.29 -9.35 -3.19
CA ASP A 56 -18.83 -10.54 -3.90
C ASP A 56 -17.35 -10.83 -3.58
N TYR A 57 -16.49 -9.81 -3.56
CA TYR A 57 -15.10 -9.91 -3.14
C TYR A 57 -14.97 -10.53 -1.75
N VAL A 58 -15.71 -10.00 -0.79
CA VAL A 58 -15.69 -10.49 0.60
C VAL A 58 -16.26 -11.91 0.69
N ALA A 59 -17.32 -12.21 -0.05
CA ALA A 59 -17.93 -13.55 -0.04
C ALA A 59 -16.96 -14.61 -0.57
N GLU A 60 -16.28 -14.34 -1.70
CA GLU A 60 -15.26 -15.24 -2.25
C GLU A 60 -14.10 -15.44 -1.27
N LEU A 61 -13.58 -14.37 -0.67
CA LEU A 61 -12.51 -14.49 0.30
C LEU A 61 -12.90 -15.23 1.59
N LYS A 62 -14.15 -15.10 2.06
CA LYS A 62 -14.66 -15.89 3.19
C LYS A 62 -14.74 -17.37 2.84
N GLN A 63 -15.15 -17.72 1.62
CA GLN A 63 -15.14 -19.09 1.14
C GLN A 63 -13.72 -19.65 1.08
N LEU A 64 -12.78 -18.91 0.45
CA LEU A 64 -11.37 -19.29 0.36
C LEU A 64 -10.71 -19.44 1.73
N ARG A 65 -11.03 -18.57 2.69
CA ARG A 65 -10.57 -18.69 4.09
C ARG A 65 -10.95 -20.04 4.68
N GLY A 66 -12.15 -20.54 4.40
CA GLY A 66 -12.60 -21.88 4.82
C GLY A 66 -11.86 -23.00 4.10
N GLU A 67 -11.68 -22.90 2.79
CA GLU A 67 -11.02 -23.92 1.96
C GLU A 67 -9.53 -24.10 2.31
N TYR A 68 -8.86 -23.01 2.69
CA TYR A 68 -7.43 -23.00 3.01
C TYR A 68 -7.13 -23.06 4.52
N ALA A 69 -8.16 -23.24 5.36
CA ALA A 69 -7.98 -23.32 6.81
C ALA A 69 -6.95 -24.39 7.20
N GLY A 70 -5.99 -24.00 8.05
CA GLY A 70 -4.87 -24.85 8.48
C GLY A 70 -3.71 -24.96 7.48
N LYS A 71 -3.80 -24.31 6.30
CA LYS A 71 -2.72 -24.22 5.31
C LYS A 71 -2.20 -22.80 5.14
N LEU A 72 -3.09 -21.84 5.11
CA LEU A 72 -2.82 -20.43 4.91
C LEU A 72 -3.85 -19.64 5.72
N GLU A 73 -3.37 -18.71 6.55
CA GLU A 73 -4.24 -17.72 7.17
C GLU A 73 -4.59 -16.63 6.16
N LEU A 74 -5.88 -16.38 5.91
CA LEU A 74 -6.34 -15.39 4.95
C LEU A 74 -7.04 -14.24 5.67
N LYS A 75 -6.60 -13.01 5.42
CA LYS A 75 -7.20 -11.77 5.90
C LYS A 75 -7.84 -11.00 4.76
N ILE A 76 -8.99 -10.41 5.04
CA ILE A 76 -9.77 -9.62 4.09
C ILE A 76 -9.49 -8.16 4.39
N GLY A 77 -8.81 -7.50 3.50
CA GLY A 77 -8.46 -6.09 3.61
C GLY A 77 -8.87 -5.28 2.38
N LEU A 78 -8.57 -4.00 2.44
CA LEU A 78 -8.74 -3.06 1.33
C LEU A 78 -7.58 -2.07 1.32
N GLU A 79 -7.13 -1.69 0.12
CA GLU A 79 -6.35 -0.49 -0.08
C GLU A 79 -7.31 0.68 -0.31
N CYS A 80 -7.21 1.67 0.57
CA CYS A 80 -8.18 2.76 0.63
C CYS A 80 -7.52 4.12 0.45
N GLU A 81 -8.22 5.01 -0.24
CA GLU A 81 -7.92 6.43 -0.26
C GLU A 81 -8.42 7.11 1.03
N TYR A 82 -8.00 8.33 1.24
CA TYR A 82 -8.59 9.22 2.24
C TYR A 82 -9.46 10.29 1.55
N TRP A 83 -10.73 10.34 1.94
CA TRP A 83 -11.67 11.42 1.58
C TRP A 83 -12.48 11.77 2.81
N ALA A 84 -12.23 12.92 3.40
CA ALA A 84 -12.83 13.31 4.69
C ALA A 84 -14.36 13.14 4.72
N GLU A 85 -15.03 13.49 3.62
CA GLU A 85 -16.47 13.38 3.44
C GLU A 85 -16.99 11.94 3.37
N ASN A 86 -16.12 10.98 3.03
CA ASN A 86 -16.50 9.58 2.83
C ASN A 86 -16.04 8.63 3.96
N MET A 87 -15.37 9.14 4.99
CA MET A 87 -14.82 8.30 6.06
C MET A 87 -15.89 7.57 6.89
N ASN A 88 -17.07 8.16 7.04
CA ASN A 88 -18.19 7.47 7.70
C ASN A 88 -18.68 6.29 6.86
N TRP A 89 -18.88 6.51 5.56
CA TRP A 89 -19.22 5.44 4.63
C TRP A 89 -18.18 4.30 4.69
N LEU A 90 -16.89 4.62 4.68
CA LEU A 90 -15.83 3.59 4.78
C LEU A 90 -15.92 2.79 6.07
N ARG A 91 -16.16 3.44 7.23
CA ARG A 91 -16.39 2.73 8.50
C ARG A 91 -17.58 1.78 8.44
N ASP A 92 -18.68 2.24 7.83
CA ASP A 92 -19.88 1.42 7.67
C ASP A 92 -19.59 0.19 6.78
N GLN A 93 -18.84 0.35 5.67
CA GLN A 93 -18.45 -0.78 4.81
C GLN A 93 -17.53 -1.78 5.53
N ILE A 94 -16.57 -1.29 6.30
CA ILE A 94 -15.68 -2.15 7.11
C ILE A 94 -16.50 -2.99 8.09
N ALA A 95 -17.45 -2.36 8.78
CA ALA A 95 -18.30 -3.04 9.77
C ALA A 95 -19.30 -4.01 9.13
N GLU A 96 -19.96 -3.60 8.05
CA GLU A 96 -20.98 -4.39 7.35
C GLU A 96 -20.39 -5.67 6.73
N HIS A 97 -19.25 -5.54 6.08
CA HIS A 97 -18.61 -6.65 5.39
C HIS A 97 -17.63 -7.45 6.26
N GLY A 98 -17.26 -6.94 7.43
CA GLY A 98 -16.31 -7.58 8.33
C GLY A 98 -14.90 -7.60 7.72
N ILE A 99 -14.45 -6.45 7.24
CA ILE A 99 -13.09 -6.23 6.74
C ILE A 99 -12.12 -6.30 7.93
N ASP A 100 -11.06 -7.09 7.81
CA ASP A 100 -10.11 -7.32 8.90
C ASP A 100 -9.13 -6.14 9.08
N TYR A 101 -8.74 -5.46 7.97
CA TYR A 101 -7.79 -4.34 7.98
C TYR A 101 -7.96 -3.45 6.74
N ILE A 102 -7.43 -2.24 6.83
CA ILE A 102 -7.25 -1.37 5.65
C ILE A 102 -5.84 -0.79 5.62
N ILE A 103 -5.31 -0.58 4.42
CA ILE A 103 -4.06 0.13 4.18
C ILE A 103 -4.34 1.43 3.42
N MET A 104 -3.48 2.43 3.62
CA MET A 104 -3.66 3.72 2.96
C MET A 104 -2.86 3.78 1.66
N GLY A 105 -3.56 3.87 0.51
CA GLY A 105 -2.92 4.01 -0.79
C GLY A 105 -2.40 5.43 -1.07
N SER A 106 -3.15 6.45 -0.63
CA SER A 106 -2.85 7.88 -0.87
C SER A 106 -2.49 8.20 -2.32
N HIS A 107 -3.26 7.63 -3.26
CA HIS A 107 -3.02 7.84 -4.69
C HIS A 107 -3.56 9.17 -5.18
N PHE A 108 -4.71 9.60 -4.67
CA PHE A 108 -5.45 10.76 -5.14
C PHE A 108 -5.76 11.74 -4.02
N GLY A 109 -5.72 13.00 -4.35
CA GLY A 109 -6.11 14.08 -3.45
C GLY A 109 -6.32 15.37 -4.22
N ASN A 110 -6.37 16.48 -3.51
CA ASN A 110 -6.63 17.80 -4.07
C ASN A 110 -5.30 18.56 -4.22
N VAL A 111 -4.98 18.95 -5.46
CA VAL A 111 -3.84 19.82 -5.75
C VAL A 111 -4.39 21.10 -6.40
N ARG A 112 -4.21 22.25 -5.76
CA ARG A 112 -4.72 23.56 -6.25
C ARG A 112 -6.22 23.60 -6.53
N GLY A 113 -7.01 22.85 -5.74
CA GLY A 113 -8.47 22.80 -5.90
C GLY A 113 -8.96 21.78 -6.93
N GLU A 114 -8.05 21.08 -7.60
CA GLU A 114 -8.38 20.04 -8.57
C GLU A 114 -7.95 18.67 -8.04
N ARG A 115 -8.74 17.66 -8.35
CA ARG A 115 -8.37 16.28 -8.05
C ARG A 115 -7.20 15.83 -8.91
N ALA A 116 -6.16 15.32 -8.28
CA ALA A 116 -4.94 14.88 -8.94
C ALA A 116 -4.46 13.51 -8.43
N TYR A 117 -3.77 12.79 -9.31
CA TYR A 117 -3.00 11.61 -8.95
C TYR A 117 -1.64 12.04 -8.39
N PHE A 118 -1.36 11.71 -7.15
CA PHE A 118 -0.12 12.11 -6.48
C PHE A 118 1.14 11.52 -7.09
N GLY A 119 1.05 10.36 -7.74
CA GLY A 119 2.15 9.80 -8.52
C GLY A 119 2.49 10.56 -9.81
N ALA A 120 1.76 11.62 -10.15
CA ALA A 120 2.01 12.50 -11.29
C ALA A 120 2.47 13.91 -10.90
N VAL A 121 2.66 14.19 -9.60
CA VAL A 121 3.10 15.53 -9.15
C VAL A 121 4.55 15.79 -9.54
N THR A 122 4.83 17.02 -9.96
CA THR A 122 6.15 17.42 -10.47
C THR A 122 6.68 18.69 -9.81
N ASP A 123 5.93 19.26 -8.86
CA ASP A 123 6.26 20.51 -8.21
C ASP A 123 6.03 20.47 -6.68
N ARG A 124 6.45 21.54 -6.01
CA ARG A 124 6.39 21.67 -4.54
C ARG A 124 4.96 21.72 -3.99
N ASP A 125 4.04 22.30 -4.73
CA ASP A 125 2.65 22.37 -4.28
C ASP A 125 2.01 21.00 -4.29
N GLY A 126 2.32 20.18 -5.31
CA GLY A 126 1.92 18.77 -5.35
C GLY A 126 2.49 17.95 -4.20
N LEU A 127 3.79 18.11 -3.88
CA LEU A 127 4.41 17.46 -2.73
C LEU A 127 3.74 17.89 -1.40
N ARG A 128 3.45 19.18 -1.25
CA ARG A 128 2.78 19.67 -0.07
C ARG A 128 1.37 19.13 0.07
N SER A 129 0.61 19.14 -1.02
CA SER A 129 -0.74 18.58 -1.04
C SER A 129 -0.75 17.09 -0.70
N TYR A 130 0.23 16.33 -1.21
CA TYR A 130 0.41 14.93 -0.85
C TYR A 130 0.65 14.75 0.65
N LEU A 131 1.59 15.50 1.21
CA LEU A 131 1.92 15.45 2.64
C LEU A 131 0.70 15.76 3.51
N ASP A 132 0.06 16.92 3.27
CA ASP A 132 -1.06 17.39 4.06
C ASP A 132 -2.24 16.39 3.99
N HIS A 133 -2.52 15.85 2.81
CA HIS A 133 -3.58 14.86 2.58
C HIS A 133 -3.27 13.52 3.26
N THR A 134 -2.05 13.01 3.09
CA THR A 134 -1.65 11.72 3.66
C THR A 134 -1.66 11.77 5.19
N VAL A 135 -1.11 12.82 5.77
CA VAL A 135 -1.10 12.98 7.24
C VAL A 135 -2.52 13.08 7.78
N ALA A 136 -3.41 13.87 7.16
CA ALA A 136 -4.81 13.95 7.58
C ALA A 136 -5.53 12.59 7.53
N GLY A 137 -5.22 11.76 6.53
CA GLY A 137 -5.74 10.39 6.46
C GLY A 137 -5.22 9.51 7.60
N LEU A 138 -3.92 9.54 7.86
CA LEU A 138 -3.31 8.75 8.94
C LEU A 138 -3.80 9.15 10.33
N GLU A 139 -4.07 10.44 10.57
CA GLU A 139 -4.63 10.95 11.82
C GLU A 139 -6.02 10.40 12.15
N THR A 140 -6.73 9.82 11.17
CA THR A 140 -8.00 9.11 11.43
C THR A 140 -7.82 7.85 12.27
N GLY A 141 -6.60 7.30 12.35
CA GLY A 141 -6.26 6.06 13.06
C GLY A 141 -6.87 4.80 12.46
N MET A 142 -7.36 4.85 11.23
CA MET A 142 -8.05 3.72 10.60
C MET A 142 -7.12 2.77 9.84
N TYR A 143 -5.98 3.26 9.39
CA TYR A 143 -5.08 2.54 8.48
C TYR A 143 -4.01 1.76 9.25
N SER A 144 -3.82 0.50 8.90
CA SER A 144 -2.82 -0.38 9.50
C SER A 144 -1.40 0.01 9.14
N TYR A 145 -1.19 0.55 7.94
CA TYR A 145 0.07 1.13 7.48
C TYR A 145 -0.15 2.02 6.23
N LEU A 146 0.88 2.82 5.90
CA LEU A 146 0.93 3.63 4.69
C LEU A 146 1.63 2.83 3.58
N ALA A 147 0.90 2.50 2.51
CA ALA A 147 1.42 1.88 1.30
C ALA A 147 2.28 2.89 0.51
N HIS A 148 3.35 2.41 -0.14
CA HIS A 148 4.24 3.20 -1.01
C HIS A 148 4.36 4.69 -0.60
N PRO A 149 4.91 5.01 0.61
CA PRO A 149 4.86 6.33 1.24
C PRO A 149 5.50 7.45 0.40
N GLU A 150 6.34 7.11 -0.55
CA GLU A 150 7.01 8.05 -1.46
C GLU A 150 6.44 8.05 -2.88
N LEU A 151 5.16 7.66 -3.04
CA LEU A 151 4.46 7.68 -4.34
C LEU A 151 4.55 9.05 -5.03
N CYS A 152 4.53 10.14 -4.28
CA CYS A 152 4.68 11.49 -4.80
C CYS A 152 6.03 11.76 -5.48
N LEU A 153 7.03 10.92 -5.26
CA LEU A 153 8.33 11.00 -5.95
C LEU A 153 8.31 10.34 -7.32
N ARG A 154 7.27 9.56 -7.65
CA ARG A 154 7.19 8.80 -8.90
C ARG A 154 7.48 9.65 -10.14
N ALA A 155 6.91 10.85 -10.22
CA ALA A 155 7.13 11.79 -11.33
C ALA A 155 7.91 13.05 -10.90
N TYR A 156 8.27 13.20 -9.65
CA TYR A 156 9.03 14.36 -9.19
C TYR A 156 10.43 14.36 -9.81
N PRO A 157 10.86 15.46 -10.46
CA PRO A 157 11.98 15.39 -11.41
C PRO A 157 13.35 15.23 -10.75
N GLN A 158 13.53 15.74 -9.53
CA GLN A 158 14.85 15.74 -8.88
C GLN A 158 14.75 15.80 -7.36
N TRP A 159 15.73 15.25 -6.68
CA TRP A 159 15.85 15.38 -5.24
C TRP A 159 16.32 16.79 -4.86
N ASP A 160 15.42 17.57 -4.31
CA ASP A 160 15.67 18.91 -3.80
C ASP A 160 15.24 19.06 -2.33
N LYS A 161 15.39 20.27 -1.79
CA LYS A 161 15.00 20.56 -0.41
C LYS A 161 13.50 20.32 -0.15
N ALA A 162 12.64 20.53 -1.13
CA ALA A 162 11.21 20.29 -0.98
C ALA A 162 10.90 18.79 -0.88
N ALA A 163 11.53 17.96 -1.71
CA ALA A 163 11.42 16.51 -1.63
C ALA A 163 11.94 15.98 -0.28
N GLU A 164 13.11 16.45 0.17
CA GLU A 164 13.66 16.08 1.47
C GLU A 164 12.74 16.46 2.63
N ASP A 165 12.25 17.71 2.64
CA ASP A 165 11.39 18.21 3.72
C ASP A 165 10.05 17.47 3.76
N THR A 166 9.47 17.16 2.60
CA THR A 166 8.23 16.37 2.50
C THR A 166 8.45 14.95 3.05
N CYS A 167 9.50 14.27 2.61
CA CYS A 167 9.81 12.92 3.09
C CYS A 167 10.07 12.89 4.59
N ARG A 168 10.81 13.87 5.12
CA ARG A 168 11.13 13.93 6.55
C ARG A 168 9.90 14.23 7.42
N GLN A 169 9.03 15.16 6.97
CA GLN A 169 7.79 15.46 7.67
C GLN A 169 6.83 14.25 7.65
N LEU A 170 6.71 13.56 6.52
CA LEU A 170 5.90 12.34 6.43
C LEU A 170 6.44 11.23 7.34
N ALA A 171 7.75 10.99 7.31
CA ALA A 171 8.38 9.98 8.18
C ALA A 171 8.12 10.29 9.67
N ARG A 172 8.25 11.55 10.09
CA ARG A 172 7.92 11.98 11.45
C ARG A 172 6.46 11.73 11.81
N ALA A 173 5.54 12.11 10.94
CA ALA A 173 4.12 11.87 11.15
C ALA A 173 3.82 10.37 11.30
N CYS A 174 4.37 9.52 10.44
CA CYS A 174 4.20 8.06 10.52
C CYS A 174 4.76 7.50 11.85
N ARG A 175 5.96 7.95 12.26
CA ARG A 175 6.54 7.57 13.56
C ARG A 175 5.65 8.01 14.72
N ASP A 176 5.23 9.28 14.76
CA ASP A 176 4.49 9.86 15.87
C ASP A 176 3.09 9.25 16.01
N LEU A 177 2.48 8.86 14.89
CA LEU A 177 1.21 8.14 14.82
C LEU A 177 1.38 6.61 14.99
N ASN A 178 2.62 6.11 15.08
CA ASN A 178 2.94 4.68 15.13
C ASN A 178 2.37 3.90 13.93
N VAL A 179 2.39 4.50 12.74
CA VAL A 179 1.94 3.91 11.47
C VAL A 179 3.18 3.42 10.71
N PRO A 180 3.28 2.10 10.42
CA PRO A 180 4.36 1.58 9.59
C PRO A 180 4.33 2.15 8.17
N VAL A 181 5.51 2.21 7.53
CA VAL A 181 5.68 2.61 6.12
C VAL A 181 6.07 1.41 5.26
N GLU A 182 5.46 1.27 4.11
CA GLU A 182 5.67 0.11 3.25
C GLU A 182 6.81 0.29 2.26
N TYR A 183 7.78 -0.62 2.27
CA TYR A 183 8.69 -0.82 1.14
C TYR A 183 7.97 -1.62 0.06
N ASN A 184 7.63 -0.95 -1.02
CA ASN A 184 6.74 -1.47 -2.06
C ASN A 184 7.51 -2.19 -3.16
N LEU A 185 7.18 -3.47 -3.38
CA LEU A 185 7.90 -4.30 -4.35
C LEU A 185 7.43 -4.09 -5.79
N GLU A 186 6.18 -3.64 -6.03
CA GLU A 186 5.76 -3.29 -7.40
C GLU A 186 6.47 -2.02 -7.88
N GLY A 187 6.57 -1.01 -7.03
CA GLY A 187 7.38 0.17 -7.32
C GLY A 187 8.84 -0.17 -7.59
N LEU A 188 9.42 -1.11 -6.84
CA LEU A 188 10.78 -1.61 -7.08
C LEU A 188 10.91 -2.26 -8.47
N ARG A 189 9.94 -3.09 -8.87
CA ARG A 189 9.91 -3.71 -10.20
C ARG A 189 9.75 -2.67 -11.30
N ALA A 190 8.91 -1.65 -11.06
CA ALA A 190 8.74 -0.52 -11.98
C ALA A 190 10.02 0.33 -12.11
N ASN A 191 10.75 0.58 -11.02
CA ASN A 191 12.06 1.25 -11.04
C ASN A 191 13.07 0.52 -11.93
N ARG A 192 13.18 -0.80 -11.78
CA ARG A 192 14.10 -1.63 -12.59
C ARG A 192 13.77 -1.60 -14.09
N LYS A 193 12.48 -1.48 -14.42
CA LYS A 193 12.01 -1.38 -15.80
C LYS A 193 12.11 0.03 -16.38
N GLY A 194 12.51 1.03 -15.58
CA GLY A 194 12.52 2.43 -15.99
C GLY A 194 11.15 3.05 -16.24
N ASN A 195 10.13 2.55 -15.55
CA ASN A 195 8.73 2.95 -15.76
C ASN A 195 8.34 4.20 -14.97
N HIS A 196 9.23 4.77 -14.16
CA HIS A 196 8.96 6.01 -13.43
C HIS A 196 9.51 7.21 -14.20
N PRO A 197 8.69 8.26 -14.43
CA PRO A 197 9.13 9.44 -15.18
C PRO A 197 9.99 10.41 -14.36
N GLY A 198 10.11 10.23 -13.05
CA GLY A 198 10.90 11.04 -12.13
C GLY A 198 11.81 10.21 -11.25
N LEU A 199 11.89 10.56 -9.97
CA LEU A 199 12.76 9.86 -9.00
C LEU A 199 12.34 8.41 -8.76
N GLY A 200 11.04 8.11 -8.90
CA GLY A 200 10.49 6.77 -8.66
C GLY A 200 10.33 6.42 -7.19
N TYR A 201 9.84 5.20 -6.95
CA TYR A 201 9.78 4.58 -5.62
C TYR A 201 9.94 3.05 -5.74
N PRO A 202 10.48 2.37 -4.71
CA PRO A 202 11.11 2.92 -3.50
C PRO A 202 12.33 3.78 -3.84
N TYR A 203 12.48 4.92 -3.17
CA TYR A 203 13.60 5.84 -3.38
C TYR A 203 14.55 5.83 -2.18
N ARG A 204 15.81 5.47 -2.37
CA ARG A 204 16.76 5.21 -1.28
C ARG A 204 16.82 6.31 -0.21
N ARG A 205 16.82 7.58 -0.60
CA ARG A 205 16.90 8.69 0.37
C ARG A 205 15.68 8.83 1.27
N PHE A 206 14.49 8.43 0.81
CA PHE A 206 13.33 8.34 1.70
C PHE A 206 13.58 7.31 2.79
N TRP A 207 14.11 6.15 2.45
CA TRP A 207 14.35 5.07 3.39
C TRP A 207 15.49 5.37 4.36
N ASP A 208 16.54 6.11 3.93
CA ASP A 208 17.56 6.64 4.83
C ASP A 208 16.91 7.59 5.86
N ILE A 209 16.03 8.51 5.43
CA ILE A 209 15.27 9.42 6.31
C ILE A 209 14.32 8.64 7.23
N ALA A 210 13.59 7.65 6.73
CA ALA A 210 12.68 6.86 7.54
C ALA A 210 13.42 6.11 8.67
N ALA A 211 14.62 5.60 8.38
CA ALA A 211 15.50 4.99 9.38
C ALA A 211 15.99 6.03 10.41
N GLU A 212 16.48 7.20 9.97
CA GLU A 212 16.91 8.30 10.85
C GLU A 212 15.79 8.77 11.78
N GLU A 213 14.57 8.88 11.30
CA GLU A 213 13.41 9.31 12.08
C GLU A 213 12.82 8.18 12.95
N GLY A 214 13.29 6.94 12.82
CA GLY A 214 12.85 5.80 13.62
C GLY A 214 11.51 5.19 13.22
N CYS A 215 11.17 5.24 11.93
CA CYS A 215 9.97 4.60 11.40
C CYS A 215 10.02 3.07 11.53
N ILE A 216 8.84 2.47 11.61
CA ILE A 216 8.65 1.02 11.49
C ILE A 216 8.36 0.71 10.02
N ALA A 217 8.99 -0.32 9.47
CA ALA A 217 8.79 -0.72 8.09
C ALA A 217 7.83 -1.92 7.96
N ALA A 218 7.08 -1.94 6.86
CA ALA A 218 6.43 -3.12 6.28
C ALA A 218 7.08 -3.41 4.93
N ILE A 219 6.89 -4.62 4.39
CA ILE A 219 7.23 -4.95 3.00
C ILE A 219 5.95 -5.48 2.35
N GLY A 220 5.51 -4.84 1.27
CA GLY A 220 4.33 -5.23 0.51
C GLY A 220 4.68 -5.62 -0.92
N TYR A 221 4.08 -6.73 -1.36
CA TYR A 221 4.25 -7.18 -2.75
C TYR A 221 3.54 -6.26 -3.73
N ASP A 222 2.42 -5.66 -3.30
CA ASP A 222 1.54 -4.89 -4.18
C ASP A 222 1.29 -5.69 -5.47
N ALA A 223 0.84 -6.94 -5.24
CA ALA A 223 0.83 -7.95 -6.28
C ALA A 223 -0.33 -7.74 -7.24
N HIS A 224 -0.01 -7.52 -8.51
CA HIS A 224 -0.95 -7.35 -9.62
C HIS A 224 -0.96 -8.54 -10.59
N MET A 225 -0.14 -9.57 -10.31
CA MET A 225 -0.11 -10.87 -10.98
C MET A 225 0.12 -11.96 -9.94
N PRO A 226 -0.64 -13.07 -9.94
CA PRO A 226 -0.48 -14.15 -8.95
C PRO A 226 0.95 -14.69 -8.86
N GLU A 227 1.63 -14.77 -10.01
CA GLU A 227 2.99 -15.32 -10.13
C GLU A 227 4.02 -14.50 -9.33
N THR A 228 3.74 -13.21 -9.05
CA THR A 228 4.66 -12.39 -8.25
C THR A 228 4.80 -12.89 -6.82
N LEU A 229 3.83 -13.63 -6.31
CA LEU A 229 3.88 -14.24 -4.98
C LEU A 229 4.75 -15.51 -4.91
N LEU A 230 5.12 -16.08 -6.06
CA LEU A 230 5.94 -17.30 -6.15
C LEU A 230 7.44 -17.02 -6.03
N ASP A 231 7.88 -15.77 -6.20
CA ASP A 231 9.28 -15.37 -6.15
C ASP A 231 9.52 -14.39 -5.00
N ASP A 232 10.29 -14.79 -4.01
CA ASP A 232 10.64 -13.98 -2.85
C ASP A 232 11.99 -13.25 -2.96
N THR A 233 12.62 -13.26 -4.13
CA THR A 233 13.93 -12.62 -4.36
C THR A 233 13.89 -11.13 -3.99
N ASP A 234 12.87 -10.41 -4.45
CA ASP A 234 12.70 -8.98 -4.15
C ASP A 234 12.40 -8.74 -2.67
N PHE A 235 11.60 -9.62 -2.06
CA PHE A 235 11.30 -9.56 -0.63
C PHE A 235 12.56 -9.72 0.22
N GLU A 236 13.38 -10.73 -0.08
CA GLU A 236 14.62 -10.96 0.66
C GLU A 236 15.64 -9.83 0.47
N MET A 237 15.69 -9.22 -0.72
CA MET A 237 16.52 -8.04 -0.96
C MET A 237 16.01 -6.84 -0.13
N ALA A 238 14.70 -6.55 -0.15
CA ALA A 238 14.10 -5.48 0.64
C ALA A 238 14.30 -5.72 2.14
N ARG A 239 14.12 -6.96 2.62
CA ARG A 239 14.32 -7.34 4.02
C ARG A 239 15.77 -7.06 4.46
N ARG A 240 16.77 -7.45 3.66
CA ARG A 240 18.17 -7.17 3.96
C ARG A 240 18.47 -5.67 4.02
N LEU A 241 17.92 -4.90 3.09
CA LEU A 241 18.05 -3.44 3.10
C LEU A 241 17.45 -2.86 4.40
N ILE A 242 16.21 -3.20 4.72
CA ILE A 242 15.47 -2.65 5.86
C ILE A 242 16.15 -3.06 7.18
N GLU A 243 16.36 -4.37 7.39
CA GLU A 243 16.80 -4.90 8.69
C GLU A 243 18.32 -4.75 8.89
N ASN A 244 19.13 -5.06 7.85
CA ASN A 244 20.58 -5.17 8.03
C ASN A 244 21.34 -3.90 7.65
N GLU A 245 20.93 -3.20 6.57
CA GLU A 245 21.63 -1.99 6.14
C GLU A 245 21.12 -0.73 6.85
N LEU A 246 19.78 -0.61 6.98
CA LEU A 246 19.15 0.55 7.61
C LEU A 246 18.87 0.37 9.10
N GLY A 247 18.95 -0.86 9.61
CA GLY A 247 18.69 -1.16 11.02
C GLY A 247 17.27 -0.85 11.49
N MET A 248 16.32 -0.81 10.57
CA MET A 248 14.92 -0.51 10.89
C MET A 248 14.20 -1.73 11.47
N LYS A 249 13.29 -1.48 12.40
CA LYS A 249 12.32 -2.49 12.82
C LYS A 249 11.35 -2.76 11.68
N ARG A 250 11.17 -4.04 11.31
CA ARG A 250 10.14 -4.47 10.38
C ARG A 250 9.02 -5.20 11.11
N ILE A 251 7.78 -4.92 10.74
CA ILE A 251 6.64 -5.74 11.18
C ILE A 251 6.49 -6.97 10.30
N GLU A 252 6.12 -8.09 10.91
CA GLU A 252 5.75 -9.33 10.22
C GLU A 252 4.23 -9.51 10.17
N THR A 253 3.51 -8.80 11.03
CA THR A 253 2.05 -8.81 11.07
C THR A 253 1.53 -7.44 11.49
N ILE A 254 0.33 -7.13 11.07
CA ILE A 254 -0.46 -5.94 11.45
C ILE A 254 -1.55 -6.27 12.47
N PHE A 255 -1.57 -7.51 12.97
CA PHE A 255 -2.51 -8.05 13.96
C PHE A 255 -1.83 -8.42 15.26
#